data_d66ebdba0828cf4e99fc13153d458dc6
#
_entry.id   d66ebdba0828cf4e99fc13153d458dc6
#
_cell.length_a   1.000
_cell.length_b   1.000
_cell.length_c   1.000
_cell.angle_alpha   90.00
_cell.angle_beta   90.00
_cell.angle_gamma   90.00
#
_symmetry.space_group_name_H-M   'P 1'
#
loop_
_entity.id
_entity.type
_entity.pdbx_description
1 polymer ?
#
loop_
_entity_poly.entity_id
_entity_poly.type
_entity_poly.pdbx_seq_one_letter_code
_entity_poly.pdbx_strand_id
1 'polypeptide(L)'
;VSGLTGEYVRLAQQAFAPDGLPTWLPRLVVLVLGAAGGLVVWDAFASAGRRQQRGSFWWRAAGSPLSSREVVAHSWRSLWDLLRGAAPLRQPAPAELARRYADLLVDNIGQPGFRELLLTVHDLDAHRDLVFALVAEPRRRDLIRRPSTAAAEARRAEVLDLSGAGRSHLADAVAASLAVPIATEPHEMTFAPDAYWRGETHRLCDRPGGLTRILEELSDLGVEQAVIVSASPELIGPHALTAHRLDGKGRLGEYLQSAEAAAVRDATRLVSARTPRVSTFTIRPGHNPVGPFDFSGGFDVRSDRRQPLTELMSLGYEDAYHQFIEPVVGASGERVGVRT
;
A
#
# COMPACT_ATOMS: atom_id res chain seq x y z
N VAL A 1 -21.51 -33.16 -2.71
CA VAL A 1 -22.62 -32.23 -3.00
C VAL A 1 -23.97 -32.97 -2.88
N SER A 2 -24.12 -34.18 -3.44
CA SER A 2 -25.39 -34.95 -3.37
C SER A 2 -25.84 -35.32 -1.96
N GLY A 3 -24.92 -35.52 -1.01
CA GLY A 3 -25.26 -35.79 0.39
C GLY A 3 -25.85 -34.59 1.12
N LEU A 4 -25.30 -33.40 0.93
CA LEU A 4 -25.77 -32.16 1.56
C LEU A 4 -27.14 -31.72 1.06
N THR A 5 -27.42 -31.89 -0.24
CA THR A 5 -28.76 -31.59 -0.79
C THR A 5 -29.81 -32.54 -0.24
N GLY A 6 -29.51 -33.84 -0.10
CA GLY A 6 -30.40 -34.81 0.51
C GLY A 6 -30.73 -34.51 1.97
N GLU A 7 -29.72 -34.14 2.76
CA GLU A 7 -29.90 -33.70 4.16
C GLU A 7 -30.73 -32.43 4.25
N TYR A 8 -30.50 -31.46 3.41
CA TYR A 8 -31.29 -30.22 3.39
C TYR A 8 -32.78 -30.49 3.07
N VAL A 9 -33.04 -31.30 2.04
CA VAL A 9 -34.42 -31.70 1.66
C VAL A 9 -35.12 -32.40 2.83
N ARG A 10 -34.41 -33.30 3.53
CA ARG A 10 -34.97 -33.98 4.71
C ARG A 10 -35.30 -33.03 5.85
N LEU A 11 -34.38 -32.10 6.14
CA LEU A 11 -34.62 -31.06 7.16
C LEU A 11 -35.79 -30.14 6.76
N ALA A 12 -35.89 -29.77 5.48
CA ALA A 12 -37.01 -28.97 5.00
C ALA A 12 -38.36 -29.73 5.18
N GLN A 13 -38.41 -30.99 4.77
CA GLN A 13 -39.59 -31.82 4.96
C GLN A 13 -40.02 -31.94 6.44
N GLN A 14 -39.06 -32.13 7.34
CA GLN A 14 -39.35 -32.20 8.78
C GLN A 14 -39.79 -30.85 9.35
N ALA A 15 -39.19 -29.72 8.93
CA ALA A 15 -39.53 -28.40 9.43
C ALA A 15 -40.92 -27.90 8.97
N PHE A 16 -41.40 -28.37 7.80
CA PHE A 16 -42.68 -28.00 7.24
C PHE A 16 -43.74 -29.12 7.33
N ALA A 17 -43.42 -30.26 7.98
CA ALA A 17 -44.39 -31.31 8.19
C ALA A 17 -45.59 -30.80 9.00
N PRO A 18 -46.83 -31.18 8.66
CA PRO A 18 -48.04 -30.72 9.37
C PRO A 18 -48.06 -31.15 10.86
N ASP A 19 -47.39 -32.25 11.18
CA ASP A 19 -47.30 -32.79 12.54
C ASP A 19 -46.05 -32.28 13.29
N GLY A 20 -45.31 -31.33 12.69
CA GLY A 20 -44.09 -30.75 13.28
C GLY A 20 -44.38 -29.80 14.44
N LEU A 21 -43.38 -29.59 15.33
CA LEU A 21 -43.47 -28.65 16.43
C LEU A 21 -43.89 -27.26 15.92
N PRO A 22 -44.84 -26.54 16.57
CA PRO A 22 -45.36 -25.26 16.11
C PRO A 22 -44.37 -24.11 16.22
N THR A 23 -43.07 -24.39 16.45
CA THR A 23 -42.01 -23.40 16.58
C THR A 23 -41.56 -22.90 15.19
N TRP A 24 -41.54 -21.60 15.02
CA TRP A 24 -41.07 -20.93 13.77
C TRP A 24 -39.58 -21.10 13.52
N LEU A 25 -38.78 -21.42 14.54
CA LEU A 25 -37.34 -21.49 14.50
C LEU A 25 -36.78 -22.49 13.46
N PRO A 26 -37.22 -23.76 13.37
CA PRO A 26 -36.78 -24.69 12.35
C PRO A 26 -37.11 -24.23 10.93
N ARG A 27 -38.27 -23.60 10.75
CA ARG A 27 -38.70 -23.04 9.45
C ARG A 27 -37.82 -21.89 9.02
N LEU A 28 -37.47 -21.01 9.95
CA LEU A 28 -36.54 -19.90 9.72
C LEU A 28 -35.14 -20.41 9.34
N VAL A 29 -34.62 -21.40 10.05
CA VAL A 29 -33.31 -22.01 9.71
C VAL A 29 -33.30 -22.61 8.32
N VAL A 30 -34.35 -23.34 7.94
CA VAL A 30 -34.49 -23.92 6.59
C VAL A 30 -34.57 -22.81 5.54
N LEU A 31 -35.32 -21.75 5.78
CA LEU A 31 -35.42 -20.60 4.86
C LEU A 31 -34.08 -19.87 4.70
N VAL A 32 -33.36 -19.64 5.79
CA VAL A 32 -32.04 -18.99 5.75
C VAL A 32 -31.02 -19.85 5.00
N LEU A 33 -30.97 -21.16 5.27
CA LEU A 33 -30.11 -22.08 4.56
C LEU A 33 -30.47 -22.18 3.08
N GLY A 34 -31.76 -22.20 2.74
CA GLY A 34 -32.23 -22.19 1.37
C GLY A 34 -31.90 -20.92 0.62
N ALA A 35 -32.07 -19.77 1.27
CA ALA A 35 -31.68 -18.48 0.71
C ALA A 35 -30.15 -18.39 0.51
N ALA A 36 -29.35 -18.84 1.48
CA ALA A 36 -27.91 -18.88 1.36
C ALA A 36 -27.46 -19.82 0.22
N GLY A 37 -28.03 -21.01 0.13
CA GLY A 37 -27.79 -21.95 -0.97
C GLY A 37 -28.21 -21.39 -2.34
N GLY A 38 -29.37 -20.75 -2.40
CA GLY A 38 -29.86 -20.07 -3.60
C GLY A 38 -28.95 -18.94 -4.06
N LEU A 39 -28.42 -18.14 -3.13
CA LEU A 39 -27.44 -17.08 -3.43
C LEU A 39 -26.13 -17.66 -3.98
N VAL A 40 -25.62 -18.75 -3.41
CA VAL A 40 -24.41 -19.44 -3.90
C VAL A 40 -24.64 -19.99 -5.33
N VAL A 41 -25.77 -20.61 -5.58
CA VAL A 41 -26.14 -21.14 -6.91
C VAL A 41 -26.32 -20.00 -7.91
N TRP A 42 -27.04 -18.94 -7.53
CA TRP A 42 -27.21 -17.74 -8.36
C TRP A 42 -25.87 -17.11 -8.71
N ASP A 43 -24.98 -16.98 -7.75
CA ASP A 43 -23.64 -16.42 -7.97
C ASP A 43 -22.79 -17.32 -8.90
N ALA A 44 -22.87 -18.63 -8.75
CA ALA A 44 -22.20 -19.58 -9.64
C ALA A 44 -22.71 -19.44 -11.10
N PHE A 45 -24.02 -19.28 -11.30
CA PHE A 45 -24.61 -19.05 -12.64
C PHE A 45 -24.28 -17.66 -13.18
N ALA A 46 -24.34 -16.62 -12.36
CA ALA A 46 -24.02 -15.26 -12.77
C ALA A 46 -22.53 -15.10 -13.11
N SER A 47 -21.65 -15.85 -12.46
CA SER A 47 -20.20 -15.83 -12.73
C SER A 47 -19.79 -16.68 -13.93
N ALA A 48 -20.54 -17.73 -14.27
CA ALA A 48 -20.25 -18.61 -15.40
C ALA A 48 -20.35 -17.89 -16.77
N GLY A 49 -21.20 -16.85 -16.88
CA GLY A 49 -21.37 -16.04 -18.10
C GLY A 49 -20.39 -14.86 -18.23
N ARG A 50 -19.59 -14.57 -17.19
CA ARG A 50 -18.76 -13.35 -17.12
C ARG A 50 -17.30 -13.70 -16.84
N ARG A 51 -16.66 -14.39 -17.79
CA ARG A 51 -15.23 -14.76 -17.68
C ARG A 51 -14.25 -13.59 -17.43
N GLN A 52 -14.71 -12.36 -17.56
CA GLN A 52 -13.89 -11.15 -17.38
C GLN A 52 -14.27 -10.26 -16.18
N GLN A 53 -15.30 -10.58 -15.41
CA GLN A 53 -15.66 -9.79 -14.23
C GLN A 53 -15.27 -10.52 -12.95
N ARG A 54 -14.46 -9.81 -12.16
CA ARG A 54 -13.88 -10.21 -10.89
C ARG A 54 -14.89 -10.84 -9.94
N GLY A 55 -14.63 -12.08 -9.58
CA GLY A 55 -14.99 -12.73 -8.34
C GLY A 55 -16.49 -12.88 -8.01
N SER A 56 -16.79 -14.02 -7.45
CA SER A 56 -18.09 -14.36 -6.88
C SER A 56 -18.47 -13.41 -5.72
N PHE A 57 -19.76 -13.40 -5.36
CA PHE A 57 -20.27 -12.67 -4.19
C PHE A 57 -19.38 -12.85 -2.94
N TRP A 58 -18.90 -14.05 -2.71
CA TRP A 58 -17.99 -14.36 -1.59
C TRP A 58 -16.64 -13.65 -1.70
N TRP A 59 -16.09 -13.53 -2.90
CA TRP A 59 -14.88 -12.75 -3.13
C TRP A 59 -15.13 -11.25 -2.98
N ARG A 60 -16.31 -10.77 -3.37
CA ARG A 60 -16.70 -9.37 -3.13
C ARG A 60 -16.97 -9.11 -1.65
N ALA A 61 -17.59 -10.04 -0.95
CA ALA A 61 -17.78 -9.95 0.51
C ALA A 61 -16.47 -10.09 1.30
N ALA A 62 -15.52 -10.89 0.78
CA ALA A 62 -14.17 -11.05 1.30
C ALA A 62 -13.14 -10.14 0.62
N GLY A 63 -13.55 -9.30 -0.32
CA GLY A 63 -12.71 -8.36 -1.06
C GLY A 63 -11.97 -7.36 -0.19
N SER A 64 -11.11 -6.61 -0.79
CA SER A 64 -10.38 -5.54 -0.11
C SER A 64 -11.35 -4.59 0.56
N PRO A 65 -11.11 -4.21 1.82
CA PRO A 65 -12.02 -3.34 2.58
C PRO A 65 -12.08 -1.92 2.01
N LEU A 66 -11.06 -1.51 1.27
CA LEU A 66 -10.93 -0.19 0.70
C LEU A 66 -10.77 -0.26 -0.83
N SER A 67 -11.45 0.61 -1.54
CA SER A 67 -11.19 0.83 -2.96
C SER A 67 -9.92 1.66 -3.14
N SER A 68 -9.02 1.27 -4.05
CA SER A 68 -7.82 2.05 -4.36
C SER A 68 -8.17 3.48 -4.79
N ARG A 69 -9.26 3.65 -5.55
CA ARG A 69 -9.75 4.98 -5.96
C ARG A 69 -10.17 5.84 -4.77
N GLU A 70 -10.84 5.24 -3.79
CA GLU A 70 -11.25 5.96 -2.58
C GLU A 70 -10.07 6.35 -1.71
N VAL A 71 -9.07 5.47 -1.56
CA VAL A 71 -7.83 5.76 -0.84
C VAL A 71 -7.08 6.91 -1.51
N VAL A 72 -6.88 6.85 -2.81
CA VAL A 72 -6.22 7.92 -3.58
C VAL A 72 -7.01 9.22 -3.49
N ALA A 73 -8.33 9.19 -3.65
CA ALA A 73 -9.18 10.37 -3.52
C ALA A 73 -9.15 10.95 -2.10
N HIS A 74 -9.06 10.11 -1.08
CA HIS A 74 -8.91 10.55 0.32
C HIS A 74 -7.53 11.18 0.55
N SER A 75 -6.46 10.58 0.07
CA SER A 75 -5.11 11.11 0.16
C SER A 75 -4.99 12.50 -0.48
N TRP A 76 -5.55 12.67 -1.68
CA TRP A 76 -5.58 13.97 -2.34
C TRP A 76 -6.41 15.00 -1.57
N ARG A 77 -7.54 14.63 -1.00
CA ARG A 77 -8.33 15.51 -0.14
C ARG A 77 -7.57 15.95 1.10
N SER A 78 -6.95 15.01 1.79
CA SER A 78 -6.15 15.30 2.99
C SER A 78 -4.99 16.23 2.69
N LEU A 79 -4.28 16.00 1.59
CA LEU A 79 -3.20 16.87 1.13
C LEU A 79 -3.72 18.27 0.78
N TRP A 80 -4.86 18.38 0.11
CA TRP A 80 -5.50 19.65 -0.19
C TRP A 80 -5.86 20.41 1.09
N ASP A 81 -6.48 19.74 2.05
CA ASP A 81 -6.88 20.35 3.32
C ASP A 81 -5.67 20.85 4.12
N LEU A 82 -4.55 20.13 4.09
CA LEU A 82 -3.29 20.57 4.69
C LEU A 82 -2.74 21.83 4.00
N LEU A 83 -2.70 21.83 2.68
CA LEU A 83 -2.08 22.91 1.91
C LEU A 83 -2.92 24.19 1.85
N ARG A 84 -4.25 24.07 1.77
CA ARG A 84 -5.13 25.23 1.77
C ARG A 84 -5.22 25.91 3.14
N GLY A 85 -4.97 25.17 4.22
CA GLY A 85 -5.15 25.66 5.58
C GLY A 85 -6.57 26.19 5.82
N ALA A 86 -6.68 27.41 6.34
CA ALA A 86 -7.96 28.08 6.60
C ALA A 86 -8.55 28.82 5.36
N ALA A 87 -7.88 28.81 4.21
CA ALA A 87 -8.35 29.52 3.02
C ALA A 87 -9.64 28.88 2.47
N PRO A 88 -10.69 29.68 2.16
CA PRO A 88 -11.98 29.20 1.68
C PRO A 88 -11.93 28.86 0.18
N LEU A 89 -10.98 28.04 -0.22
CA LEU A 89 -10.82 27.62 -1.60
C LEU A 89 -11.66 26.37 -1.90
N ARG A 90 -12.33 26.35 -3.05
CA ARG A 90 -13.08 25.20 -3.50
C ARG A 90 -12.12 24.07 -3.89
N GLN A 91 -12.36 22.87 -3.38
CA GLN A 91 -11.58 21.70 -3.69
C GLN A 91 -11.77 21.30 -5.17
N PRO A 92 -10.68 21.11 -5.94
CA PRO A 92 -10.75 20.53 -7.28
C PRO A 92 -11.19 19.06 -7.24
N ALA A 93 -11.60 18.53 -8.40
CA ALA A 93 -11.83 17.10 -8.53
C ALA A 93 -10.52 16.32 -8.26
N PRO A 94 -10.56 15.13 -7.63
CA PRO A 94 -9.36 14.36 -7.29
C PRO A 94 -8.41 14.11 -8.47
N ALA A 95 -8.94 13.79 -9.65
CA ALA A 95 -8.14 13.59 -10.86
C ALA A 95 -7.45 14.87 -11.36
N GLU A 96 -8.11 16.01 -11.25
CA GLU A 96 -7.51 17.31 -11.60
C GLU A 96 -6.42 17.68 -10.60
N LEU A 97 -6.67 17.45 -9.32
CA LEU A 97 -5.70 17.70 -8.25
C LEU A 97 -4.45 16.83 -8.46
N ALA A 98 -4.61 15.53 -8.70
CA ALA A 98 -3.52 14.61 -8.99
C ALA A 98 -2.68 15.09 -10.18
N ARG A 99 -3.32 15.53 -11.27
CA ARG A 99 -2.63 16.07 -12.44
C ARG A 99 -1.84 17.33 -12.11
N ARG A 100 -2.44 18.28 -11.40
CA ARG A 100 -1.76 19.53 -11.00
C ARG A 100 -0.54 19.28 -10.12
N TYR A 101 -0.63 18.32 -9.18
CA TYR A 101 0.52 17.91 -8.37
C TYR A 101 1.59 17.22 -9.21
N ALA A 102 1.20 16.36 -10.14
CA ALA A 102 2.14 15.76 -11.08
C ALA A 102 2.88 16.81 -11.90
N ASP A 103 2.17 17.80 -12.43
CA ASP A 103 2.78 18.92 -13.17
C ASP A 103 3.73 19.73 -12.26
N LEU A 104 3.30 20.05 -11.04
CA LEU A 104 4.14 20.76 -10.07
C LEU A 104 5.42 19.99 -9.72
N LEU A 105 5.35 18.68 -9.54
CA LEU A 105 6.52 17.85 -9.28
C LEU A 105 7.49 17.88 -10.46
N VAL A 106 6.99 17.73 -11.68
CA VAL A 106 7.84 17.78 -12.89
C VAL A 106 8.48 19.16 -13.08
N ASP A 107 7.72 20.23 -12.84
CA ASP A 107 8.21 21.60 -13.03
C ASP A 107 9.25 22.01 -11.97
N ASN A 108 9.24 21.36 -10.81
CA ASN A 108 10.17 21.63 -9.71
C ASN A 108 11.34 20.64 -9.63
N ILE A 109 11.42 19.65 -10.51
CA ILE A 109 12.56 18.73 -10.51
C ILE A 109 13.86 19.46 -10.78
N GLY A 110 14.91 19.08 -10.05
CA GLY A 110 16.21 19.73 -10.14
C GLY A 110 16.39 20.96 -9.25
N GLN A 111 15.33 21.43 -8.59
CA GLN A 111 15.40 22.52 -7.62
C GLN A 111 16.14 22.08 -6.35
N PRO A 112 16.78 23.00 -5.60
CA PRO A 112 17.34 22.70 -4.29
C PRO A 112 16.27 22.06 -3.37
N GLY A 113 16.57 20.89 -2.83
CA GLY A 113 15.66 20.15 -1.97
C GLY A 113 14.73 19.17 -2.71
N PHE A 114 14.56 19.30 -4.03
CA PHE A 114 13.80 18.34 -4.83
C PHE A 114 14.52 18.06 -6.15
N ARG A 115 15.46 17.13 -6.14
CA ARG A 115 16.25 16.79 -7.33
C ARG A 115 15.71 15.61 -8.10
N GLU A 116 15.22 14.61 -7.42
CA GLU A 116 14.85 13.32 -7.98
C GLU A 116 13.70 12.71 -7.20
N LEU A 117 12.82 11.98 -7.89
CA LEU A 117 11.76 11.19 -7.31
C LEU A 117 11.80 9.79 -7.90
N LEU A 118 11.95 8.80 -7.04
CA LEU A 118 11.84 7.39 -7.39
C LEU A 118 10.65 6.80 -6.64
N LEU A 119 9.77 6.11 -7.36
CA LEU A 119 8.65 5.37 -6.79
C LEU A 119 8.81 3.90 -7.17
N THR A 120 8.72 3.00 -6.19
CA THR A 120 8.75 1.56 -6.44
C THR A 120 7.37 0.98 -6.20
N VAL A 121 6.92 0.16 -7.13
CA VAL A 121 5.66 -0.58 -7.04
C VAL A 121 5.88 -2.01 -7.49
N HIS A 122 4.99 -2.90 -7.07
CA HIS A 122 5.00 -4.29 -7.51
C HIS A 122 3.95 -4.51 -8.60
N ASP A 123 4.39 -5.09 -9.71
CA ASP A 123 3.54 -5.51 -10.81
C ASP A 123 3.10 -6.95 -10.59
N LEU A 124 1.81 -7.12 -10.32
CA LEU A 124 1.20 -8.42 -10.03
C LEU A 124 1.08 -9.31 -11.27
N ASP A 125 1.02 -8.72 -12.47
CA ASP A 125 0.86 -9.46 -13.71
C ASP A 125 2.22 -9.89 -14.27
N ALA A 126 3.23 -9.02 -14.18
CA ALA A 126 4.59 -9.33 -14.61
C ALA A 126 5.46 -9.97 -13.50
N HIS A 127 4.97 -10.08 -12.26
CA HIS A 127 5.68 -10.62 -11.09
C HIS A 127 7.04 -9.96 -10.84
N ARG A 128 7.12 -8.63 -10.95
CA ARG A 128 8.36 -7.87 -10.77
C ARG A 128 8.12 -6.50 -10.16
N ASP A 129 9.20 -5.91 -9.68
CA ASP A 129 9.16 -4.54 -9.18
C ASP A 129 9.41 -3.58 -10.33
N LEU A 130 8.58 -2.53 -10.38
CA LEU A 130 8.76 -1.41 -11.29
C LEU A 130 9.31 -0.21 -10.51
N VAL A 131 10.23 0.52 -11.14
CA VAL A 131 10.79 1.77 -10.63
C VAL A 131 10.35 2.89 -11.56
N PHE A 132 9.49 3.75 -11.08
CA PHE A 132 9.11 4.98 -11.76
C PHE A 132 10.08 6.08 -11.37
N ALA A 133 10.77 6.64 -12.34
CA ALA A 133 11.88 7.56 -12.11
C ALA A 133 11.62 8.93 -12.75
N LEU A 134 11.48 9.95 -11.91
CA LEU A 134 11.51 11.34 -12.30
C LEU A 134 12.86 11.91 -11.86
N VAL A 135 13.83 11.95 -12.77
CA VAL A 135 15.23 12.26 -12.48
C VAL A 135 15.75 13.27 -13.49
N ALA A 136 16.46 14.29 -13.01
CA ALA A 136 17.06 15.30 -13.86
C ALA A 136 18.35 14.80 -14.54
N GLU A 137 18.70 15.40 -15.67
CA GLU A 137 19.99 15.18 -16.32
C GLU A 137 21.16 15.69 -15.44
N PRO A 138 22.34 15.05 -15.39
CA PRO A 138 22.74 13.89 -16.23
C PRO A 138 22.34 12.52 -15.63
N ARG A 139 21.92 12.43 -14.39
CA ARG A 139 21.64 11.16 -13.66
C ARG A 139 20.56 10.32 -14.34
N ARG A 140 19.63 10.97 -15.01
CA ARG A 140 18.60 10.28 -15.81
C ARG A 140 19.20 9.30 -16.82
N ARG A 141 20.25 9.69 -17.52
CA ARG A 141 20.92 8.81 -18.49
C ARG A 141 21.57 7.62 -17.81
N ASP A 142 22.20 7.85 -16.69
CA ASP A 142 22.87 6.81 -15.93
C ASP A 142 21.87 5.80 -15.38
N LEU A 143 20.73 6.27 -14.84
CA LEU A 143 19.68 5.41 -14.32
C LEU A 143 19.04 4.53 -15.41
N ILE A 144 18.67 5.12 -16.56
CA ILE A 144 17.94 4.42 -17.62
C ILE A 144 18.87 3.49 -18.42
N ARG A 145 20.10 3.93 -18.71
CA ARG A 145 21.07 3.20 -19.53
C ARG A 145 21.96 2.24 -18.74
N ARG A 146 21.86 2.27 -17.44
CA ARG A 146 22.68 1.43 -16.57
C ARG A 146 22.53 -0.04 -16.98
N PRO A 147 23.64 -0.72 -17.31
CA PRO A 147 23.61 -2.14 -17.60
C PRO A 147 23.19 -2.85 -16.31
N SER A 148 22.05 -3.54 -16.35
CA SER A 148 21.70 -4.47 -15.32
C SER A 148 22.61 -5.70 -15.43
N THR A 149 22.96 -6.34 -14.31
CA THR A 149 23.58 -7.66 -14.29
C THR A 149 22.66 -8.72 -14.91
N ALA A 150 21.37 -8.49 -14.89
CA ALA A 150 20.41 -9.15 -15.78
C ALA A 150 20.39 -8.38 -17.12
N ALA A 151 20.12 -9.07 -18.22
CA ALA A 151 20.13 -8.52 -19.57
C ALA A 151 19.50 -7.12 -19.65
N ALA A 152 20.03 -6.23 -20.47
CA ALA A 152 19.56 -4.83 -20.64
C ALA A 152 18.03 -4.73 -20.89
N GLU A 153 17.43 -5.78 -21.39
CA GLU A 153 16.00 -5.94 -21.58
C GLU A 153 15.20 -5.98 -20.27
N ALA A 154 15.71 -6.67 -19.25
CA ALA A 154 15.07 -6.70 -17.92
C ALA A 154 15.02 -5.31 -17.28
N ARG A 155 16.09 -4.53 -17.44
CA ARG A 155 16.14 -3.14 -16.94
C ARG A 155 15.12 -2.25 -17.61
N ARG A 156 14.95 -2.37 -18.93
CA ARG A 156 13.94 -1.62 -19.68
C ARG A 156 12.50 -1.98 -19.32
N ALA A 157 12.27 -3.21 -18.90
CA ALA A 157 10.97 -3.67 -18.42
C ALA A 157 10.64 -3.16 -17.01
N GLU A 158 11.66 -2.83 -16.21
CA GLU A 158 11.50 -2.48 -14.78
C GLU A 158 11.57 -0.97 -14.53
N VAL A 159 12.30 -0.20 -15.32
CA VAL A 159 12.50 1.23 -15.08
C VAL A 159 11.72 2.06 -16.08
N LEU A 160 10.80 2.87 -15.57
CA LEU A 160 9.96 3.76 -16.36
C LEU A 160 10.39 5.22 -16.12
N ASP A 161 10.74 5.90 -17.22
CA ASP A 161 11.12 7.30 -17.21
C ASP A 161 9.88 8.21 -17.19
N LEU A 162 9.70 8.92 -16.09
CA LEU A 162 8.62 9.89 -15.94
C LEU A 162 8.97 11.31 -16.44
N SER A 163 10.20 11.54 -16.86
CA SER A 163 10.62 12.87 -17.36
C SER A 163 10.24 13.10 -18.82
N GLY A 164 9.92 12.02 -19.56
CA GLY A 164 9.61 12.06 -20.99
C GLY A 164 8.16 11.65 -21.30
N ALA A 165 8.01 10.70 -22.21
CA ALA A 165 6.71 10.15 -22.62
C ALA A 165 5.91 9.55 -21.44
N GLY A 166 6.60 9.06 -20.42
CA GLY A 166 5.98 8.52 -19.19
C GLY A 166 5.42 9.57 -18.21
N ARG A 167 5.51 10.88 -18.51
CA ARG A 167 5.00 11.95 -17.61
C ARG A 167 3.53 11.75 -17.24
N SER A 168 2.71 11.28 -18.15
CA SER A 168 1.29 11.01 -17.93
C SER A 168 1.05 9.94 -16.86
N HIS A 169 2.02 9.06 -16.61
CA HIS A 169 1.91 7.98 -15.63
C HIS A 169 2.31 8.39 -14.21
N LEU A 170 2.73 9.64 -13.96
CA LEU A 170 3.15 10.04 -12.61
C LEU A 170 2.01 9.92 -11.59
N ALA A 171 0.79 10.32 -11.97
CA ALA A 171 -0.37 10.17 -11.11
C ALA A 171 -0.72 8.70 -10.83
N ASP A 172 -0.58 7.83 -11.84
CA ASP A 172 -0.79 6.38 -11.70
C ASP A 172 0.29 5.73 -10.85
N ALA A 173 1.55 6.15 -10.99
CA ALA A 173 2.65 5.66 -10.16
C ALA A 173 2.44 5.99 -8.67
N VAL A 174 1.99 7.21 -8.36
CA VAL A 174 1.62 7.60 -6.99
C VAL A 174 0.40 6.79 -6.51
N ALA A 175 -0.61 6.61 -7.35
CA ALA A 175 -1.79 5.83 -7.00
C ALA A 175 -1.44 4.36 -6.73
N ALA A 176 -0.55 3.77 -7.53
CA ALA A 176 -0.07 2.41 -7.35
C ALA A 176 0.76 2.24 -6.06
N SER A 177 1.60 3.22 -5.72
CA SER A 177 2.37 3.20 -4.46
C SER A 177 1.50 3.35 -3.20
N LEU A 178 0.28 3.87 -3.34
CA LEU A 178 -0.72 3.95 -2.27
C LEU A 178 -1.66 2.73 -2.23
N ALA A 179 -1.58 1.84 -3.22
CA ALA A 179 -2.40 0.64 -3.30
C ALA A 179 -1.80 -0.48 -2.43
N VAL A 180 -2.13 -0.49 -1.14
CA VAL A 180 -1.61 -1.46 -0.17
C VAL A 180 -2.20 -2.84 -0.43
N PRO A 181 -1.37 -3.89 -0.63
CA PRO A 181 -1.84 -5.24 -0.90
C PRO A 181 -2.88 -5.70 0.12
N ILE A 182 -3.96 -6.32 -0.33
CA ILE A 182 -5.05 -6.88 0.48
C ILE A 182 -5.94 -5.80 1.11
N ALA A 183 -5.36 -4.70 1.62
CA ALA A 183 -6.13 -3.59 2.18
C ALA A 183 -6.91 -2.84 1.09
N THR A 184 -6.29 -2.67 -0.07
CA THR A 184 -6.91 -2.03 -1.23
C THR A 184 -6.92 -2.96 -2.44
N GLU A 185 -7.76 -2.64 -3.42
CA GLU A 185 -7.64 -3.23 -4.75
C GLU A 185 -6.35 -2.74 -5.42
N PRO A 186 -5.69 -3.57 -6.25
CA PRO A 186 -4.57 -3.12 -7.06
C PRO A 186 -4.98 -1.98 -7.99
N HIS A 187 -4.06 -1.05 -8.22
CA HIS A 187 -4.26 0.03 -9.19
C HIS A 187 -4.03 -0.50 -10.62
N GLU A 188 -4.99 -0.29 -11.51
CA GLU A 188 -4.85 -0.65 -12.93
C GLU A 188 -4.22 0.51 -13.69
N MET A 189 -3.07 0.25 -14.32
CA MET A 189 -2.37 1.20 -15.15
C MET A 189 -2.19 0.64 -16.57
N THR A 190 -2.53 1.44 -17.58
CA THR A 190 -2.28 1.12 -18.98
C THR A 190 -1.01 1.83 -19.42
N PHE A 191 -0.01 1.06 -19.85
CA PHE A 191 1.26 1.60 -20.34
C PHE A 191 1.09 2.29 -21.68
N ALA A 192 1.93 3.28 -21.97
CA ALA A 192 1.95 3.94 -23.25
C ALA A 192 2.34 2.96 -24.39
N PRO A 193 1.82 3.13 -25.61
CA PRO A 193 2.11 2.22 -26.74
C PRO A 193 3.58 2.12 -27.12
N ASP A 194 4.36 3.15 -26.80
CA ASP A 194 5.80 3.24 -27.03
C ASP A 194 6.65 2.73 -25.86
N ALA A 195 6.01 2.39 -24.73
CA ALA A 195 6.66 1.78 -23.58
C ALA A 195 7.07 0.32 -23.88
N TYR A 196 7.90 -0.24 -23.01
CA TYR A 196 8.27 -1.66 -23.09
C TYR A 196 7.05 -2.59 -23.14
N TRP A 197 6.02 -2.28 -22.35
CA TRP A 197 4.80 -3.07 -22.21
C TRP A 197 3.71 -2.74 -23.24
N ARG A 198 3.99 -1.91 -24.24
CA ARG A 198 3.24 -1.69 -25.48
C ARG A 198 1.71 -1.54 -25.33
N GLY A 199 1.27 -0.75 -24.39
CA GLY A 199 -0.15 -0.50 -24.17
C GLY A 199 -0.89 -1.58 -23.39
N GLU A 200 -0.17 -2.53 -22.80
CA GLU A 200 -0.75 -3.51 -21.88
C GLU A 200 -1.24 -2.83 -20.59
N THR A 201 -2.29 -3.39 -19.99
CA THR A 201 -2.81 -2.94 -18.70
C THR A 201 -2.40 -3.91 -17.62
N HIS A 202 -1.66 -3.41 -16.63
CA HIS A 202 -1.18 -4.20 -15.51
C HIS A 202 -1.80 -3.74 -14.20
N ARG A 203 -1.86 -4.64 -13.22
CA ARG A 203 -2.32 -4.40 -11.86
C ARG A 203 -1.11 -4.18 -10.95
N LEU A 204 -1.03 -2.98 -10.43
CA LEU A 204 0.08 -2.52 -9.62
C LEU A 204 -0.34 -2.32 -8.17
N CYS A 205 0.56 -2.59 -7.23
CA CYS A 205 0.34 -2.33 -5.81
C CYS A 205 1.65 -1.93 -5.13
N ASP A 206 1.54 -1.38 -3.92
CA ASP A 206 2.70 -1.24 -3.04
C ASP A 206 3.29 -2.61 -2.69
N ARG A 207 4.57 -2.64 -2.37
CA ARG A 207 5.25 -3.87 -1.97
C ARG A 207 5.81 -3.73 -0.56
N PRO A 208 5.29 -4.48 0.41
CA PRO A 208 5.97 -4.64 1.69
C PRO A 208 7.40 -5.14 1.46
N GLY A 209 8.39 -4.38 1.93
CA GLY A 209 9.80 -4.71 1.69
C GLY A 209 10.40 -4.17 0.39
N GLY A 210 9.70 -3.33 -0.37
CA GLY A 210 10.23 -2.62 -1.55
C GLY A 210 11.40 -1.67 -1.23
N LEU A 211 11.65 -1.40 0.05
CA LEU A 211 12.76 -0.57 0.51
C LEU A 211 14.13 -1.08 0.03
N THR A 212 14.35 -2.38 -0.02
CA THR A 212 15.61 -2.95 -0.52
C THR A 212 15.87 -2.49 -1.95
N ARG A 213 14.85 -2.56 -2.81
CA ARG A 213 14.98 -2.14 -4.20
C ARG A 213 15.31 -0.66 -4.34
N ILE A 214 14.61 0.21 -3.58
CA ILE A 214 14.86 1.65 -3.66
C ILE A 214 16.27 1.99 -3.16
N LEU A 215 16.73 1.36 -2.09
CA LEU A 215 18.07 1.57 -1.55
C LEU A 215 19.17 1.09 -2.50
N GLU A 216 18.95 0.01 -3.24
CA GLU A 216 19.86 -0.43 -4.31
C GLU A 216 19.95 0.62 -5.41
N GLU A 217 18.82 1.15 -5.89
CA GLU A 217 18.80 2.21 -6.89
C GLU A 217 19.50 3.48 -6.41
N LEU A 218 19.25 3.91 -5.17
CA LEU A 218 19.88 5.09 -4.56
C LEU A 218 21.39 4.90 -4.39
N SER A 219 21.81 3.73 -3.92
CA SER A 219 23.25 3.41 -3.78
C SER A 219 23.97 3.51 -5.11
N ASP A 220 23.38 2.99 -6.15
CA ASP A 220 23.96 2.99 -7.48
C ASP A 220 23.94 4.37 -8.15
N LEU A 221 23.04 5.24 -7.71
CA LEU A 221 23.06 6.67 -8.09
C LEU A 221 24.08 7.49 -7.29
N GLY A 222 24.85 6.85 -6.40
CA GLY A 222 25.91 7.50 -5.63
C GLY A 222 25.39 8.31 -4.43
N VAL A 223 24.24 7.94 -3.89
CA VAL A 223 23.73 8.52 -2.63
C VAL A 223 24.60 8.03 -1.47
N GLU A 224 25.13 8.97 -0.68
CA GLU A 224 25.99 8.68 0.46
C GLU A 224 25.23 8.65 1.80
N GLN A 225 24.05 9.26 1.85
CA GLN A 225 23.22 9.32 3.04
C GLN A 225 21.76 9.07 2.69
N ALA A 226 21.11 8.16 3.40
CA ALA A 226 19.70 7.87 3.26
C ALA A 226 18.97 8.02 4.60
N VAL A 227 17.92 8.82 4.62
CA VAL A 227 17.00 8.94 5.75
C VAL A 227 15.75 8.14 5.43
N ILE A 228 15.51 7.08 6.18
CA ILE A 228 14.38 6.17 6.03
C ILE A 228 13.30 6.59 7.02
N VAL A 229 12.15 7.00 6.51
CA VAL A 229 10.97 7.30 7.33
C VAL A 229 9.99 6.13 7.23
N SER A 230 9.73 5.49 8.35
CA SER A 230 8.83 4.34 8.44
C SER A 230 7.61 4.68 9.31
N ALA A 231 6.43 4.28 8.89
CA ALA A 231 5.22 4.38 9.70
C ALA A 231 5.11 3.26 10.75
N SER A 232 5.97 2.24 10.67
CA SER A 232 5.96 1.11 11.60
C SER A 232 6.92 1.35 12.77
N PRO A 233 6.47 1.27 14.03
CA PRO A 233 7.34 1.40 15.20
C PRO A 233 8.37 0.26 15.25
N GLU A 234 9.51 0.53 15.86
CA GLU A 234 10.57 -0.50 16.00
C GLU A 234 10.16 -1.59 16.99
N LEU A 235 9.63 -1.16 18.09
CA LEU A 235 9.13 -2.02 19.16
C LEU A 235 7.70 -1.62 19.43
N ILE A 236 6.79 -2.55 19.22
CA ILE A 236 5.43 -2.38 19.72
C ILE A 236 5.54 -2.53 21.25
N GLY A 237 5.31 -1.43 21.96
CA GLY A 237 5.31 -1.43 23.43
C GLY A 237 4.28 -2.43 23.99
N PRO A 238 4.27 -2.68 25.31
CA PRO A 238 3.29 -3.56 25.92
C PRO A 238 1.89 -3.07 25.58
N HIS A 239 1.15 -3.85 24.82
CA HIS A 239 -0.21 -3.56 24.36
C HIS A 239 -1.13 -4.72 24.74
N ALA A 240 -2.39 -4.40 25.02
CA ALA A 240 -3.40 -5.40 25.30
C ALA A 240 -3.79 -6.10 23.99
N LEU A 241 -3.15 -7.24 23.73
CA LEU A 241 -3.58 -8.12 22.64
C LEU A 241 -4.93 -8.72 22.98
N THR A 242 -5.86 -8.65 22.06
CA THR A 242 -7.12 -9.40 22.17
C THR A 242 -6.77 -10.89 22.06
N ALA A 243 -6.98 -11.64 23.12
CA ALA A 243 -6.45 -13.00 23.29
C ALA A 243 -6.91 -14.01 22.23
N HIS A 244 -7.98 -13.74 21.49
CA HIS A 244 -8.52 -14.66 20.47
C HIS A 244 -9.02 -13.89 19.26
N ARG A 245 -8.15 -13.73 18.26
CA ARG A 245 -8.57 -13.31 16.94
C ARG A 245 -9.01 -14.52 16.13
N LEU A 246 -10.30 -14.60 15.90
CA LEU A 246 -10.89 -15.61 15.03
C LEU A 246 -10.92 -15.16 13.56
N ASP A 247 -10.79 -13.86 13.29
CA ASP A 247 -10.86 -13.32 11.93
C ASP A 247 -9.54 -13.50 11.17
N GLY A 248 -9.61 -14.15 10.03
CA GLY A 248 -8.44 -14.38 9.16
C GLY A 248 -7.80 -13.08 8.64
N LYS A 249 -8.60 -12.01 8.46
CA LYS A 249 -8.12 -10.70 8.01
C LYS A 249 -7.21 -10.04 9.05
N GLY A 250 -7.59 -10.05 10.32
CA GLY A 250 -6.76 -9.49 11.38
C GLY A 250 -5.43 -10.22 11.53
N ARG A 251 -5.42 -11.56 11.47
CA ARG A 251 -4.19 -12.37 11.51
C ARG A 251 -3.27 -12.08 10.34
N LEU A 252 -3.85 -11.93 9.16
CA LEU A 252 -3.09 -11.59 7.97
C LEU A 252 -2.50 -10.18 8.07
N GLY A 253 -3.28 -9.21 8.57
CA GLY A 253 -2.80 -7.85 8.83
C GLY A 253 -1.63 -7.81 9.81
N GLU A 254 -1.72 -8.53 10.93
CA GLU A 254 -0.62 -8.66 11.90
C GLU A 254 0.64 -9.25 11.27
N TYR A 255 0.48 -10.30 10.46
CA TYR A 255 1.61 -10.90 9.76
C TYR A 255 2.27 -9.94 8.78
N LEU A 256 1.47 -9.23 7.96
CA LEU A 256 1.99 -8.26 6.99
C LEU A 256 2.71 -7.09 7.67
N GLN A 257 2.16 -6.55 8.75
CA GLN A 257 2.80 -5.49 9.52
C GLN A 257 4.14 -5.95 10.13
N SER A 258 4.17 -7.15 10.68
CA SER A 258 5.40 -7.75 11.21
C SER A 258 6.43 -8.01 10.10
N ALA A 259 5.98 -8.50 8.93
CA ALA A 259 6.85 -8.73 7.78
C ALA A 259 7.43 -7.44 7.23
N GLU A 260 6.65 -6.35 7.17
CA GLU A 260 7.13 -5.04 6.76
C GLU A 260 8.19 -4.50 7.71
N ALA A 261 7.95 -4.54 9.02
CA ALA A 261 8.93 -4.11 10.02
C ALA A 261 10.25 -4.93 9.94
N ALA A 262 10.15 -6.23 9.68
CA ALA A 262 11.31 -7.09 9.45
C ALA A 262 12.04 -6.70 8.15
N ALA A 263 11.31 -6.47 7.06
CA ALA A 263 11.88 -6.09 5.77
C ALA A 263 12.65 -4.77 5.83
N VAL A 264 12.14 -3.77 6.57
CA VAL A 264 12.85 -2.50 6.78
C VAL A 264 14.18 -2.73 7.51
N ARG A 265 14.19 -3.56 8.58
CA ARG A 265 15.43 -3.90 9.29
C ARG A 265 16.44 -4.64 8.42
N ASP A 266 15.95 -5.61 7.63
CA ASP A 266 16.80 -6.43 6.78
C ASP A 266 17.37 -5.60 5.63
N ALA A 267 16.58 -4.71 5.02
CA ALA A 267 17.04 -3.78 3.99
C ALA A 267 18.15 -2.86 4.53
N THR A 268 17.97 -2.29 5.72
CA THR A 268 18.96 -1.42 6.35
C THR A 268 20.27 -2.18 6.62
N ARG A 269 20.19 -3.40 7.16
CA ARG A 269 21.37 -4.25 7.41
C ARG A 269 22.07 -4.63 6.11
N LEU A 270 21.29 -5.00 5.08
CA LEU A 270 21.84 -5.39 3.80
C LEU A 270 22.60 -4.26 3.12
N VAL A 271 22.05 -3.05 3.13
CA VAL A 271 22.72 -1.86 2.57
C VAL A 271 23.97 -1.54 3.34
N SER A 272 23.93 -1.54 4.67
CA SER A 272 25.13 -1.31 5.50
C SER A 272 26.23 -2.34 5.24
N ALA A 273 25.87 -3.60 4.95
CA ALA A 273 26.84 -4.66 4.67
C ALA A 273 27.40 -4.60 3.23
N ARG A 274 26.55 -4.29 2.22
CA ARG A 274 26.95 -4.28 0.80
C ARG A 274 27.58 -2.96 0.35
N THR A 275 27.10 -1.86 0.90
CA THR A 275 27.48 -0.50 0.52
C THR A 275 27.85 0.32 1.75
N PRO A 276 29.01 0.07 2.37
CA PRO A 276 29.45 0.75 3.60
C PRO A 276 29.62 2.27 3.42
N ARG A 277 29.57 2.77 2.18
CA ARG A 277 29.59 4.21 1.89
C ARG A 277 28.25 4.90 2.12
N VAL A 278 27.15 4.16 2.20
CA VAL A 278 25.80 4.72 2.42
C VAL A 278 25.47 4.67 3.90
N SER A 279 25.45 5.83 4.53
CA SER A 279 24.97 5.98 5.91
C SER A 279 23.44 5.98 5.93
N THR A 280 22.83 5.10 6.71
CA THR A 280 21.36 5.03 6.83
C THR A 280 20.91 5.51 8.19
N PHE A 281 19.91 6.40 8.20
CA PHE A 281 19.22 6.87 9.41
C PHE A 281 17.76 6.44 9.29
N THR A 282 17.18 5.97 10.39
CA THR A 282 15.79 5.53 10.38
C THR A 282 14.99 6.34 11.40
N ILE A 283 13.93 6.99 10.94
CA ILE A 283 12.95 7.69 11.77
C ILE A 283 11.72 6.81 11.86
N ARG A 284 11.27 6.52 13.06
CA ARG A 284 10.11 5.67 13.34
C ARG A 284 9.25 6.29 14.42
N PRO A 285 7.92 6.02 14.42
CA PRO A 285 7.07 6.52 15.49
C PRO A 285 7.49 5.94 16.84
N GLY A 286 7.65 6.81 17.84
CA GLY A 286 7.77 6.46 19.25
C GLY A 286 6.46 6.07 19.91
N HIS A 287 5.34 6.31 19.22
CA HIS A 287 3.98 5.96 19.58
C HIS A 287 3.50 4.75 18.76
N ASN A 288 2.23 4.37 18.87
CA ASN A 288 1.67 3.21 18.19
C ASN A 288 0.62 3.61 17.14
N PRO A 289 1.03 4.13 15.97
CA PRO A 289 0.10 4.53 14.93
C PRO A 289 -0.62 3.32 14.35
N VAL A 290 -1.82 3.56 13.82
CA VAL A 290 -2.54 2.55 13.04
C VAL A 290 -1.81 2.29 11.74
N GLY A 291 -1.35 1.06 11.57
CA GLY A 291 -0.72 0.64 10.32
C GLY A 291 -1.73 0.38 9.20
N PRO A 292 -1.27 0.36 7.94
CA PRO A 292 -2.13 0.12 6.77
C PRO A 292 -2.75 -1.27 6.77
N PHE A 293 -2.23 -2.19 7.57
CA PHE A 293 -2.71 -3.58 7.67
C PHE A 293 -3.63 -3.82 8.88
N ASP A 294 -3.97 -2.79 9.64
CA ASP A 294 -4.98 -2.91 10.70
C ASP A 294 -6.39 -2.89 10.11
N PHE A 295 -6.79 -4.00 9.53
CA PHE A 295 -8.08 -4.13 8.83
C PHE A 295 -9.29 -4.05 9.74
N SER A 296 -9.16 -4.34 11.02
CA SER A 296 -10.25 -4.30 11.99
C SER A 296 -10.18 -3.09 12.93
N GLY A 297 -9.00 -2.48 13.03
CA GLY A 297 -8.76 -1.33 13.91
C GLY A 297 -9.06 -1.61 15.38
N GLY A 298 -9.03 -2.85 15.80
CA GLY A 298 -9.51 -3.25 17.11
C GLY A 298 -8.54 -4.06 17.96
N PHE A 299 -7.36 -4.37 17.43
CA PHE A 299 -6.46 -5.27 18.13
C PHE A 299 -5.55 -4.60 19.14
N ASP A 300 -5.37 -3.31 19.01
CA ASP A 300 -4.61 -2.55 19.99
C ASP A 300 -5.42 -1.37 20.50
N VAL A 301 -5.86 -1.46 21.75
CA VAL A 301 -6.59 -0.38 22.42
C VAL A 301 -5.76 0.86 22.69
N ARG A 302 -4.43 0.75 22.58
CA ARG A 302 -3.47 1.86 22.74
C ARG A 302 -3.07 2.49 21.41
N SER A 303 -3.61 2.04 20.28
CA SER A 303 -3.31 2.63 18.99
C SER A 303 -3.84 4.06 18.89
N ASP A 304 -3.11 4.90 18.15
CA ASP A 304 -3.39 6.33 17.97
C ASP A 304 -4.48 6.60 16.91
N ARG A 305 -5.23 5.59 16.52
CA ARG A 305 -6.23 5.67 15.43
C ARG A 305 -7.33 6.71 15.63
N ARG A 306 -7.52 7.20 16.84
CA ARG A 306 -8.51 8.23 17.17
C ARG A 306 -7.94 9.62 17.21
N GLN A 307 -6.63 9.75 17.09
CA GLN A 307 -5.97 11.06 17.10
C GLN A 307 -6.20 11.79 15.78
N PRO A 308 -6.41 13.10 15.82
CA PRO A 308 -6.50 13.90 14.61
C PRO A 308 -5.16 13.93 13.86
N LEU A 309 -5.21 14.08 12.54
CA LEU A 309 -4.01 14.11 11.70
C LEU A 309 -2.98 15.16 12.13
N THR A 310 -3.44 16.32 12.60
CA THR A 310 -2.56 17.39 13.10
C THR A 310 -1.74 16.96 14.31
N GLU A 311 -2.33 16.17 15.21
CA GLU A 311 -1.63 15.65 16.38
C GLU A 311 -0.61 14.58 15.97
N LEU A 312 -0.99 13.66 15.06
CA LEU A 312 -0.05 12.68 14.51
C LEU A 312 1.13 13.34 13.77
N MET A 313 0.90 14.46 13.09
CA MET A 313 1.98 15.25 12.47
C MET A 313 2.91 15.87 13.51
N SER A 314 2.40 16.37 14.63
CA SER A 314 3.21 16.91 15.71
C SER A 314 4.07 15.82 16.35
N LEU A 315 3.49 14.65 16.63
CA LEU A 315 4.24 13.49 17.14
C LEU A 315 5.32 13.04 16.15
N GLY A 316 5.01 12.97 14.86
CA GLY A 316 6.00 12.63 13.85
C GLY A 316 7.14 13.65 13.73
N TYR A 317 6.86 14.92 13.95
CA TYR A 317 7.89 15.97 14.02
C TYR A 317 8.80 15.79 15.25
N GLU A 318 8.23 15.51 16.41
CA GLU A 318 8.98 15.23 17.64
C GLU A 318 9.86 14.00 17.48
N ASP A 319 9.34 12.91 16.90
CA ASP A 319 10.09 11.70 16.59
C ASP A 319 11.27 12.00 15.66
N ALA A 320 11.05 12.77 14.59
CA ALA A 320 12.10 13.14 13.65
C ALA A 320 13.16 14.04 14.32
N TYR A 321 12.75 14.95 15.19
CA TYR A 321 13.67 15.81 15.93
C TYR A 321 14.58 14.99 16.82
N HIS A 322 14.04 14.13 17.66
CA HIS A 322 14.82 13.33 18.62
C HIS A 322 15.66 12.22 17.98
N GLN A 323 15.17 11.61 16.90
CA GLN A 323 15.86 10.47 16.28
C GLN A 323 16.86 10.87 15.20
N PHE A 324 16.72 12.05 14.60
CA PHE A 324 17.58 12.48 13.51
C PHE A 324 18.20 13.86 13.72
N ILE A 325 17.40 14.90 13.98
CA ILE A 325 17.94 16.27 14.02
C ILE A 325 18.88 16.44 15.23
N GLU A 326 18.43 16.09 16.42
CA GLU A 326 19.22 16.23 17.63
C GLU A 326 20.53 15.42 17.62
N PRO A 327 20.55 14.12 17.21
CA PRO A 327 21.79 13.34 17.13
C PRO A 327 22.72 13.75 15.98
N VAL A 328 22.19 14.20 14.83
CA VAL A 328 22.99 14.47 13.62
C VAL A 328 23.42 15.93 13.54
N VAL A 329 22.54 16.86 13.90
CA VAL A 329 22.79 18.30 13.81
C VAL A 329 23.24 18.87 15.18
N GLY A 330 22.84 18.21 16.28
CA GLY A 330 23.04 18.66 17.65
C GLY A 330 21.97 19.63 18.13
N ALA A 331 21.75 19.68 19.43
CA ALA A 331 20.78 20.56 20.07
C ALA A 331 21.04 22.05 19.84
N SER A 332 22.28 22.43 19.49
CA SER A 332 22.70 23.79 19.17
C SER A 332 22.77 24.09 17.67
N GLY A 333 22.39 23.16 16.80
CA GLY A 333 22.57 23.29 15.34
C GLY A 333 24.00 23.07 14.86
N GLU A 334 24.93 22.71 15.73
CA GLU A 334 26.28 22.31 15.38
C GLU A 334 26.29 20.86 14.90
N ARG A 335 26.98 20.59 13.77
CA ARG A 335 27.17 19.23 13.28
C ARG A 335 27.93 18.40 14.29
N VAL A 336 27.26 17.50 14.97
CA VAL A 336 27.91 16.48 15.78
C VAL A 336 28.60 15.52 14.82
N GLY A 337 29.93 15.58 14.77
CA GLY A 337 30.73 14.72 13.91
C GLY A 337 30.38 13.27 14.17
N VAL A 338 30.01 12.55 13.14
CA VAL A 338 29.80 11.10 13.17
C VAL A 338 31.12 10.49 13.61
N ARG A 339 31.16 9.96 14.82
CA ARG A 339 32.28 9.13 15.24
C ARG A 339 32.29 7.87 14.42
N THR A 340 33.27 7.76 13.54
CA THR A 340 33.62 6.57 12.76
C THR A 340 33.90 5.37 13.68
#